data_f4a8004973458561c73621612e53af2d
#
_entry.id   f4a8004973458561c73621612e53af2d
#
_cell.length_a   1.000
_cell.length_b   1.000
_cell.length_c   1.000
_cell.angle_alpha   90.00
_cell.angle_beta   90.00
_cell.angle_gamma   90.00
#
_symmetry.space_group_name_H-M   'P 1'
#
loop_
_entity.id
_entity.type
_entity.pdbx_description
1 polymer ?
#
loop_
_entity_poly.entity_id
_entity_poly.type
_entity_poly.pdbx_seq_one_letter_code
_entity_poly.pdbx_strand_id
1 'polypeptide(L)'
;MKSKILKELKNADDYISGQQLCERLGVSRTAVWKHIKALRAEGYEIDSVTNKGYKLMMEPDLLTKEEVASCLHTKWLGKDLHCYETMDSTNLEIRRLAEAGAGHGTVAITEEQTMGKGRRGRSWLAEAGAGIAMSFLLKPQIEAQNSSMLTLVTALAVNEAICETTGIRAKIKWPNDIIVNGKKICGILTEMSLQMDEINYIVVGLGINVNINHFPEDLSDKATSLQIEGGRKIKRAPLAAKVLECFEKYYDMFLKTEDLSMLQDEYNKLLVHIDQKIKVVRGSKEEIFLSRGINHRGELLVEDEDGKVSEVSSGEVSVRGILGYV
;
A
#
# COMPACT_ATOMS: atom_id res chain seq x y z
N MET A 1 -7.50 -1.03 23.10
CA MET A 1 -8.80 -0.56 23.61
C MET A 1 -9.22 0.77 22.99
N LYS A 2 -8.34 1.77 22.92
CA LYS A 2 -8.61 3.08 22.29
C LYS A 2 -9.13 2.93 20.85
N SER A 3 -8.50 2.07 20.02
CA SER A 3 -8.95 1.77 18.64
C SER A 3 -10.37 1.19 18.57
N LYS A 4 -10.77 0.34 19.53
CA LYS A 4 -12.11 -0.21 19.57
C LYS A 4 -13.16 0.85 19.89
N ILE A 5 -12.86 1.77 20.83
CA ILE A 5 -13.73 2.89 21.15
C ILE A 5 -13.86 3.83 19.92
N LEU A 6 -12.75 4.14 19.26
CA LEU A 6 -12.76 4.93 18.04
C LEU A 6 -13.60 4.29 16.94
N LYS A 7 -13.50 2.96 16.76
CA LYS A 7 -14.33 2.21 15.81
C LYS A 7 -15.81 2.31 16.12
N GLU A 8 -16.21 2.18 17.40
CA GLU A 8 -17.60 2.35 17.80
C GLU A 8 -18.12 3.78 17.55
N LEU A 9 -17.28 4.80 17.80
CA LEU A 9 -17.64 6.19 17.52
C LEU A 9 -17.79 6.46 16.02
N LYS A 10 -16.94 5.88 15.18
CA LYS A 10 -17.01 6.00 13.71
C LYS A 10 -18.24 5.32 13.11
N ASN A 11 -18.65 4.20 13.71
CA ASN A 11 -19.80 3.41 13.23
C ASN A 11 -21.14 3.92 13.79
N ALA A 12 -21.13 4.90 14.67
CA ALA A 12 -22.34 5.47 15.25
C ALA A 12 -22.85 6.63 14.37
N ASP A 13 -24.08 6.52 13.85
CA ASP A 13 -24.73 7.59 13.08
C ASP A 13 -25.02 8.83 13.95
N ASP A 14 -25.22 8.63 15.26
CA ASP A 14 -25.48 9.68 16.23
C ASP A 14 -24.73 9.40 17.55
N TYR A 15 -25.15 10.00 18.67
CA TYR A 15 -24.54 9.82 19.96
C TYR A 15 -24.59 8.35 20.42
N ILE A 16 -23.46 7.82 20.86
CA ILE A 16 -23.37 6.53 21.55
C ILE A 16 -23.16 6.77 23.04
N SER A 17 -24.00 6.16 23.88
CA SER A 17 -23.91 6.38 25.32
C SER A 17 -22.67 5.72 25.91
N GLY A 18 -22.13 6.29 26.98
CA GLY A 18 -21.03 5.67 27.72
C GLY A 18 -21.38 4.28 28.24
N GLN A 19 -22.64 4.02 28.55
CA GLN A 19 -23.12 2.70 28.97
C GLN A 19 -23.06 1.67 27.83
N GLN A 20 -23.52 2.04 26.63
CA GLN A 20 -23.43 1.18 25.43
C GLN A 20 -21.97 0.83 25.08
N LEU A 21 -21.04 1.81 25.18
CA LEU A 21 -19.61 1.55 25.00
C LEU A 21 -19.07 0.56 26.05
N CYS A 22 -19.48 0.72 27.32
CA CYS A 22 -19.07 -0.22 28.36
C CYS A 22 -19.57 -1.65 28.10
N GLU A 23 -20.84 -1.81 27.72
CA GLU A 23 -21.46 -3.10 27.44
C GLU A 23 -20.84 -3.79 26.22
N ARG A 24 -20.69 -3.05 25.09
CA ARG A 24 -20.12 -3.60 23.84
C ARG A 24 -18.66 -3.99 23.97
N LEU A 25 -17.89 -3.24 24.76
CA LEU A 25 -16.44 -3.41 24.84
C LEU A 25 -15.96 -4.12 26.11
N GLY A 26 -16.85 -4.38 27.07
CA GLY A 26 -16.50 -5.02 28.34
C GLY A 26 -15.58 -4.17 29.23
N VAL A 27 -15.79 -2.83 29.26
CA VAL A 27 -14.92 -1.89 29.98
C VAL A 27 -15.69 -1.00 30.94
N SER A 28 -15.01 -0.40 31.92
CA SER A 28 -15.60 0.54 32.87
C SER A 28 -15.84 1.92 32.23
N ARG A 29 -16.79 2.70 32.79
CA ARG A 29 -17.04 4.09 32.40
C ARG A 29 -15.79 4.96 32.52
N THR A 30 -14.99 4.75 33.54
CA THR A 30 -13.72 5.46 33.75
C THR A 30 -12.73 5.16 32.63
N ALA A 31 -12.66 3.91 32.16
CA ALA A 31 -11.81 3.54 31.02
C ALA A 31 -12.28 4.21 29.71
N VAL A 32 -13.59 4.21 29.45
CA VAL A 32 -14.16 4.95 28.30
C VAL A 32 -13.78 6.41 28.36
N TRP A 33 -14.02 7.08 29.47
CA TRP A 33 -13.69 8.51 29.64
C TRP A 33 -12.20 8.79 29.43
N LYS A 34 -11.31 7.96 29.98
CA LYS A 34 -9.85 8.08 29.81
C LYS A 34 -9.47 8.01 28.32
N HIS A 35 -10.03 7.10 27.56
CA HIS A 35 -9.74 6.96 26.14
C HIS A 35 -10.34 8.08 25.29
N ILE A 36 -11.56 8.55 25.60
CA ILE A 36 -12.14 9.74 24.95
C ILE A 36 -11.27 10.98 25.19
N LYS A 37 -10.77 11.17 26.42
CA LYS A 37 -9.85 12.28 26.73
C LYS A 37 -8.53 12.16 25.93
N ALA A 38 -7.98 10.96 25.79
CA ALA A 38 -6.79 10.72 25.01
C ALA A 38 -7.01 11.02 23.52
N LEU A 39 -8.13 10.56 22.92
CA LEU A 39 -8.48 10.87 21.54
C LEU A 39 -8.62 12.38 21.31
N ARG A 40 -9.28 13.11 22.22
CA ARG A 40 -9.36 14.58 22.13
C ARG A 40 -7.99 15.25 22.15
N ALA A 41 -7.06 14.76 22.98
CA ALA A 41 -5.69 15.27 23.02
C ALA A 41 -4.91 14.99 21.72
N GLU A 42 -5.31 13.98 20.95
CA GLU A 42 -4.76 13.63 19.63
C GLU A 42 -5.46 14.37 18.46
N GLY A 43 -6.35 15.35 18.75
CA GLY A 43 -6.97 16.18 17.73
C GLY A 43 -8.34 15.72 17.25
N TYR A 44 -8.92 14.66 17.86
CA TYR A 44 -10.31 14.28 17.56
C TYR A 44 -11.30 15.25 18.18
N GLU A 45 -12.22 15.78 17.39
CA GLU A 45 -13.35 16.53 17.95
C GLU A 45 -14.47 15.55 18.30
N ILE A 46 -14.60 15.27 19.59
CA ILE A 46 -15.63 14.39 20.13
C ILE A 46 -16.56 15.24 21.01
N ASP A 47 -17.80 15.39 20.56
CA ASP A 47 -18.83 16.05 21.40
C ASP A 47 -19.31 15.11 22.51
N SER A 48 -19.73 15.67 23.63
CA SER A 48 -20.29 14.92 24.75
C SER A 48 -21.48 15.66 25.37
N VAL A 49 -22.63 15.02 25.28
CA VAL A 49 -23.88 15.58 25.81
C VAL A 49 -24.36 14.70 26.97
N THR A 50 -24.70 15.35 28.10
CA THR A 50 -25.24 14.65 29.27
C THR A 50 -26.50 13.87 28.87
N ASN A 51 -26.57 12.62 29.29
CA ASN A 51 -27.62 11.64 28.99
C ASN A 51 -27.73 11.18 27.51
N LYS A 52 -26.95 11.73 26.56
CA LYS A 52 -26.87 11.22 25.18
C LYS A 52 -25.61 10.39 24.96
N GLY A 53 -24.47 10.87 25.44
CA GLY A 53 -23.17 10.17 25.28
C GLY A 53 -22.19 10.98 24.45
N TYR A 54 -21.47 10.27 23.57
CA TYR A 54 -20.35 10.78 22.76
C TYR A 54 -20.68 10.68 21.27
N LYS A 55 -20.29 11.70 20.50
CA LYS A 55 -20.37 11.72 19.03
C LYS A 55 -19.07 12.26 18.45
N LEU A 56 -18.53 11.57 17.46
CA LEU A 56 -17.37 12.02 16.72
C LEU A 56 -17.81 13.10 15.71
N MET A 57 -17.27 14.29 15.85
CA MET A 57 -17.59 15.45 15.00
C MET A 57 -16.56 15.64 13.90
N MET A 58 -15.26 15.49 14.25
CA MET A 58 -14.14 15.60 13.32
C MET A 58 -13.01 14.66 13.73
N GLU A 59 -12.40 14.07 12.72
CA GLU A 59 -11.22 13.21 12.89
C GLU A 59 -10.03 13.79 12.11
N PRO A 60 -8.85 13.88 12.72
CA PRO A 60 -7.63 14.27 12.01
C PRO A 60 -7.25 13.18 11.00
N ASP A 61 -6.45 13.56 9.99
CA ASP A 61 -5.89 12.59 9.05
C ASP A 61 -4.52 12.11 9.56
N LEU A 62 -4.52 11.08 10.40
CA LEU A 62 -3.33 10.51 11.05
C LEU A 62 -3.16 9.03 10.71
N LEU A 63 -1.90 8.60 10.59
CA LEU A 63 -1.52 7.18 10.45
C LEU A 63 -1.13 6.57 11.80
N THR A 64 -1.93 6.81 12.84
CA THR A 64 -1.72 6.18 14.15
C THR A 64 -2.21 4.75 14.17
N LYS A 65 -1.71 3.95 15.12
CA LYS A 65 -2.17 2.57 15.33
C LYS A 65 -3.68 2.50 15.53
N GLU A 66 -4.24 3.46 16.26
CA GLU A 66 -5.65 3.53 16.56
C GLU A 66 -6.48 3.80 15.31
N GLU A 67 -6.05 4.74 14.46
CA GLU A 67 -6.73 5.08 13.22
C GLU A 67 -6.75 3.90 12.25
N VAL A 68 -5.56 3.36 11.93
CA VAL A 68 -5.45 2.26 10.97
C VAL A 68 -6.18 1.01 11.48
N ALA A 69 -5.97 0.64 12.76
CA ALA A 69 -6.64 -0.53 13.34
C ALA A 69 -8.16 -0.35 13.46
N SER A 70 -8.69 0.88 13.56
CA SER A 70 -10.12 1.13 13.57
C SER A 70 -10.79 0.83 12.22
N CYS A 71 -10.03 0.95 11.13
CA CYS A 71 -10.49 0.72 9.76
C CYS A 71 -10.16 -0.70 9.24
N LEU A 72 -9.34 -1.47 9.95
CA LEU A 72 -8.79 -2.73 9.46
C LEU A 72 -9.77 -3.90 9.65
N HIS A 73 -10.06 -4.62 8.54
CA HIS A 73 -10.94 -5.79 8.53
C HIS A 73 -10.25 -7.09 8.07
N THR A 74 -8.92 -7.10 8.01
CA THR A 74 -8.11 -8.26 7.66
C THR A 74 -8.25 -9.42 8.64
N LYS A 75 -7.94 -10.64 8.21
CA LYS A 75 -7.89 -11.83 9.06
C LYS A 75 -6.55 -11.92 9.82
N TRP A 76 -5.44 -11.67 9.11
CA TRP A 76 -4.09 -11.85 9.67
C TRP A 76 -3.18 -10.64 9.42
N LEU A 77 -3.24 -9.97 8.27
CA LEU A 77 -2.33 -8.89 7.91
C LEU A 77 -2.60 -7.64 8.75
N GLY A 78 -1.57 -7.11 9.40
CA GLY A 78 -1.66 -5.91 10.24
C GLY A 78 -2.29 -6.12 11.62
N LYS A 79 -2.46 -7.38 12.09
CA LYS A 79 -2.83 -7.63 13.49
C LYS A 79 -1.71 -7.22 14.44
N ASP A 80 -0.47 -7.39 14.01
CA ASP A 80 0.71 -6.78 14.62
C ASP A 80 1.09 -5.54 13.81
N LEU A 81 0.65 -4.38 14.31
CA LEU A 81 0.76 -3.08 13.63
C LEU A 81 1.63 -2.13 14.43
N HIS A 82 2.67 -1.61 13.81
CA HIS A 82 3.61 -0.64 14.32
C HIS A 82 3.47 0.66 13.54
N CYS A 83 3.16 1.76 14.23
CA CYS A 83 3.02 3.08 13.64
C CYS A 83 4.02 4.05 14.27
N TYR A 84 4.65 4.84 13.43
CA TYR A 84 5.73 5.76 13.80
C TYR A 84 5.45 7.16 13.26
N GLU A 85 5.90 8.18 13.96
CA GLU A 85 5.87 9.56 13.46
C GLU A 85 6.95 9.76 12.38
N THR A 86 8.19 9.38 12.69
CA THR A 86 9.33 9.50 11.78
C THR A 86 10.23 8.28 11.91
N MET A 87 10.75 7.79 10.79
CA MET A 87 11.75 6.72 10.76
C MET A 87 12.62 6.80 9.50
N ASP A 88 13.67 5.99 9.45
CA ASP A 88 14.53 5.90 8.28
C ASP A 88 13.81 5.25 7.09
N SER A 89 13.28 4.03 7.24
CA SER A 89 12.57 3.30 6.19
C SER A 89 11.69 2.21 6.79
N THR A 90 10.45 2.11 6.34
CA THR A 90 9.52 1.04 6.75
C THR A 90 10.02 -0.35 6.33
N ASN A 91 10.71 -0.48 5.19
CA ASN A 91 11.33 -1.75 4.79
C ASN A 91 12.46 -2.16 5.76
N LEU A 92 13.31 -1.21 6.16
CA LEU A 92 14.36 -1.49 7.14
C LEU A 92 13.79 -1.86 8.49
N GLU A 93 12.70 -1.22 8.90
CA GLU A 93 12.04 -1.54 10.16
C GLU A 93 11.42 -2.94 10.14
N ILE A 94 10.74 -3.32 9.08
CA ILE A 94 10.21 -4.69 8.93
C ILE A 94 11.35 -5.72 8.97
N ARG A 95 12.52 -5.43 8.42
CA ARG A 95 13.71 -6.31 8.55
C ARG A 95 14.15 -6.42 10.00
N ARG A 96 14.27 -5.30 10.74
CA ARG A 96 14.63 -5.31 12.17
C ARG A 96 13.63 -6.11 12.98
N LEU A 97 12.33 -5.92 12.73
CA LEU A 97 11.27 -6.68 13.38
C LEU A 97 11.34 -8.18 13.04
N ALA A 98 11.59 -8.54 11.78
CA ALA A 98 11.74 -9.92 11.34
C ALA A 98 12.92 -10.63 12.03
N GLU A 99 14.07 -9.94 12.15
CA GLU A 99 15.26 -10.41 12.87
C GLU A 99 15.01 -10.52 14.37
N ALA A 100 14.15 -9.68 14.94
CA ALA A 100 13.68 -9.75 16.32
C ALA A 100 12.58 -10.82 16.54
N GLY A 101 12.20 -11.60 15.51
CA GLY A 101 11.26 -12.69 15.61
C GLY A 101 9.81 -12.34 15.30
N ALA A 102 9.53 -11.19 14.70
CA ALA A 102 8.17 -10.83 14.28
C ALA A 102 7.55 -11.87 13.35
N GLY A 103 6.23 -12.03 13.44
CA GLY A 103 5.46 -13.01 12.72
C GLY A 103 5.05 -12.58 11.31
N HIS A 104 4.57 -13.54 10.53
CA HIS A 104 3.90 -13.27 9.25
C HIS A 104 2.75 -12.28 9.43
N GLY A 105 2.67 -11.25 8.56
CA GLY A 105 1.61 -10.24 8.62
C GLY A 105 1.90 -9.03 9.52
N THR A 106 3.10 -8.93 10.13
CA THR A 106 3.53 -7.71 10.84
C THR A 106 3.62 -6.55 9.86
N VAL A 107 3.11 -5.38 10.26
CA VAL A 107 3.05 -4.16 9.42
C VAL A 107 3.74 -3.01 10.14
N ALA A 108 4.55 -2.25 9.41
CA ALA A 108 5.09 -0.97 9.83
C ALA A 108 4.58 0.15 8.92
N ILE A 109 4.10 1.23 9.52
CA ILE A 109 3.61 2.45 8.84
C ILE A 109 4.26 3.66 9.49
N THR A 110 4.60 4.68 8.72
CA THR A 110 5.13 5.94 9.25
C THR A 110 4.50 7.16 8.58
N GLU A 111 4.43 8.27 9.33
CA GLU A 111 4.07 9.58 8.78
C GLU A 111 5.18 10.14 7.87
N GLU A 112 6.45 9.91 8.23
CA GLU A 112 7.61 10.42 7.52
C GLU A 112 8.71 9.37 7.38
N GLN A 113 9.31 9.26 6.20
CA GLN A 113 10.55 8.52 5.96
C GLN A 113 11.70 9.46 5.62
N THR A 114 12.81 9.37 6.38
CA THR A 114 14.01 10.17 6.13
C THR A 114 14.98 9.52 5.14
N MET A 115 14.88 8.20 4.94
CA MET A 115 15.75 7.42 4.04
C MET A 115 14.92 6.42 3.21
N GLY A 116 13.75 6.85 2.71
CA GLY A 116 12.89 6.01 1.89
C GLY A 116 13.59 5.54 0.62
N LYS A 117 13.44 4.25 0.29
CA LYS A 117 14.12 3.60 -0.83
C LYS A 117 13.13 3.13 -1.89
N GLY A 118 13.50 3.33 -3.14
CA GLY A 118 12.88 2.73 -4.30
C GLY A 118 13.83 1.74 -4.98
N ARG A 119 13.38 1.11 -6.06
CA ARG A 119 14.21 0.18 -6.86
C ARG A 119 15.48 0.86 -7.39
N ARG A 120 16.56 0.08 -7.48
CA ARG A 120 17.85 0.52 -8.04
C ARG A 120 18.47 1.72 -7.30
N GLY A 121 18.30 1.77 -5.98
CA GLY A 121 18.92 2.82 -5.15
C GLY A 121 18.29 4.22 -5.28
N ARG A 122 17.14 4.36 -5.95
CA ARG A 122 16.41 5.63 -5.99
C ARG A 122 15.84 5.95 -4.61
N SER A 123 15.74 7.24 -4.29
CA SER A 123 15.05 7.70 -3.09
C SER A 123 13.52 7.69 -3.30
N TRP A 124 12.78 7.48 -2.21
CA TRP A 124 11.35 7.72 -2.12
C TRP A 124 11.09 8.80 -1.08
N LEU A 125 10.51 9.90 -1.50
CA LEU A 125 10.11 10.99 -0.60
C LEU A 125 8.77 10.63 0.07
N ALA A 126 8.72 10.71 1.38
CA ALA A 126 7.50 10.53 2.16
C ALA A 126 7.39 11.71 3.14
N GLU A 127 6.69 12.75 2.69
CA GLU A 127 6.43 13.95 3.48
C GLU A 127 5.38 13.66 4.56
N ALA A 128 5.64 14.13 5.77
CA ALA A 128 4.73 13.96 6.90
C ALA A 128 3.32 14.50 6.59
N GLY A 129 2.31 13.72 6.91
CA GLY A 129 0.90 14.09 6.69
C GLY A 129 0.42 14.05 5.24
N ALA A 130 1.28 13.72 4.26
CA ALA A 130 0.94 13.84 2.85
C ALA A 130 0.90 12.51 2.08
N GLY A 131 1.62 11.49 2.54
CA GLY A 131 1.69 10.19 1.90
C GLY A 131 1.34 9.03 2.83
N ILE A 132 1.38 7.82 2.26
CA ILE A 132 1.43 6.56 3.00
C ILE A 132 2.77 5.93 2.69
N ALA A 133 3.58 5.68 3.72
CA ALA A 133 4.75 4.83 3.66
C ALA A 133 4.50 3.62 4.56
N MET A 134 4.40 2.44 3.97
CA MET A 134 4.01 1.23 4.66
C MET A 134 4.79 0.03 4.13
N SER A 135 5.17 -0.88 5.04
CA SER A 135 5.76 -2.16 4.68
C SER A 135 5.18 -3.27 5.53
N PHE A 136 5.18 -4.49 5.01
CA PHE A 136 4.73 -5.66 5.74
C PHE A 136 5.60 -6.89 5.50
N LEU A 137 5.59 -7.76 6.51
CA LEU A 137 6.40 -8.97 6.58
C LEU A 137 5.62 -10.18 6.10
N LEU A 138 6.17 -10.90 5.15
CA LEU A 138 5.66 -12.19 4.70
C LEU A 138 6.67 -13.30 4.98
N LYS A 139 6.18 -14.46 5.39
CA LYS A 139 6.94 -15.72 5.52
C LYS A 139 6.19 -16.81 4.76
N PRO A 140 6.11 -16.72 3.42
CA PRO A 140 5.41 -17.72 2.62
C PRO A 140 6.26 -18.98 2.46
N GLN A 141 5.59 -20.10 2.22
CA GLN A 141 6.23 -21.34 1.78
C GLN A 141 6.06 -21.49 0.27
N ILE A 142 6.78 -20.68 -0.50
CA ILE A 142 6.82 -20.68 -1.95
C ILE A 142 8.27 -20.75 -2.43
N GLU A 143 8.49 -21.12 -3.68
CA GLU A 143 9.82 -21.07 -4.28
C GLU A 143 10.34 -19.63 -4.39
N ALA A 144 11.65 -19.43 -4.16
CA ALA A 144 12.27 -18.11 -4.16
C ALA A 144 12.07 -17.35 -5.49
N GLN A 145 12.06 -18.08 -6.62
CA GLN A 145 11.81 -17.51 -7.95
C GLN A 145 10.41 -16.88 -8.07
N ASN A 146 9.42 -17.36 -7.31
CA ASN A 146 8.04 -16.89 -7.35
C ASN A 146 7.83 -15.61 -6.51
N SER A 147 8.82 -15.24 -5.67
CA SER A 147 8.73 -14.07 -4.78
C SER A 147 8.52 -12.74 -5.50
N SER A 148 9.08 -12.59 -6.70
CA SER A 148 8.95 -11.37 -7.50
C SER A 148 7.51 -11.07 -7.91
N MET A 149 6.65 -12.09 -8.04
CA MET A 149 5.23 -11.96 -8.37
C MET A 149 4.44 -11.25 -7.27
N LEU A 150 4.91 -11.27 -6.01
CA LEU A 150 4.27 -10.53 -4.91
C LEU A 150 4.26 -9.01 -5.14
N THR A 151 5.18 -8.49 -5.95
CA THR A 151 5.11 -7.09 -6.40
C THR A 151 3.87 -6.84 -7.26
N LEU A 152 3.53 -7.77 -8.15
CA LEU A 152 2.38 -7.66 -9.05
C LEU A 152 1.06 -7.88 -8.29
N VAL A 153 1.04 -8.83 -7.36
CA VAL A 153 -0.06 -9.04 -6.40
C VAL A 153 -0.35 -7.76 -5.61
N THR A 154 0.72 -7.11 -5.10
CA THR A 154 0.60 -5.84 -4.39
C THR A 154 0.08 -4.72 -5.29
N ALA A 155 0.50 -4.69 -6.56
CA ALA A 155 0.02 -3.68 -7.51
C ALA A 155 -1.49 -3.80 -7.77
N LEU A 156 -2.03 -5.00 -7.89
CA LEU A 156 -3.48 -5.25 -7.96
C LEU A 156 -4.19 -4.73 -6.70
N ALA A 157 -3.66 -5.08 -5.53
CA ALA A 157 -4.24 -4.68 -4.25
C ALA A 157 -4.29 -3.16 -4.07
N VAL A 158 -3.20 -2.46 -4.39
CA VAL A 158 -3.15 -0.99 -4.32
C VAL A 158 -4.11 -0.35 -5.33
N ASN A 159 -4.18 -0.88 -6.55
CA ASN A 159 -5.08 -0.38 -7.60
C ASN A 159 -6.55 -0.49 -7.17
N GLU A 160 -7.00 -1.67 -6.70
CA GLU A 160 -8.35 -1.88 -6.20
C GLU A 160 -8.66 -0.98 -5.01
N ALA A 161 -7.75 -0.91 -4.02
CA ALA A 161 -7.93 -0.08 -2.83
C ALA A 161 -8.10 1.41 -3.18
N ILE A 162 -7.32 1.93 -4.11
CA ILE A 162 -7.46 3.31 -4.60
C ILE A 162 -8.82 3.50 -5.26
N CYS A 163 -9.23 2.60 -6.15
CA CYS A 163 -10.51 2.68 -6.84
C CYS A 163 -11.68 2.66 -5.85
N GLU A 164 -11.69 1.73 -4.89
CA GLU A 164 -12.78 1.59 -3.91
C GLU A 164 -12.88 2.77 -2.93
N THR A 165 -11.73 3.31 -2.50
CA THR A 165 -11.73 4.38 -1.48
C THR A 165 -11.88 5.78 -2.08
N THR A 166 -11.44 6.00 -3.32
CA THR A 166 -11.38 7.34 -3.92
C THR A 166 -12.25 7.52 -5.15
N GLY A 167 -12.60 6.44 -5.85
CA GLY A 167 -13.24 6.43 -7.17
C GLY A 167 -12.25 6.69 -8.32
N ILE A 168 -10.96 6.92 -8.03
CA ILE A 168 -9.95 7.19 -9.05
C ILE A 168 -9.56 5.88 -9.73
N ARG A 169 -9.63 5.85 -11.06
CA ARG A 169 -9.22 4.72 -11.89
C ARG A 169 -7.74 4.82 -12.21
N ALA A 170 -6.93 4.08 -11.47
CA ALA A 170 -5.50 3.99 -11.72
C ALA A 170 -5.18 2.85 -12.72
N LYS A 171 -3.96 2.88 -13.26
CA LYS A 171 -3.39 1.83 -14.10
C LYS A 171 -2.09 1.32 -13.49
N ILE A 172 -1.65 0.14 -13.92
CA ILE A 172 -0.39 -0.45 -13.48
C ILE A 172 0.66 -0.24 -14.56
N LYS A 173 1.79 0.31 -14.20
CA LYS A 173 3.00 0.31 -15.00
C LYS A 173 3.91 -0.79 -14.48
N TRP A 174 4.03 -1.85 -15.27
CA TRP A 174 4.87 -3.00 -14.91
C TRP A 174 6.32 -2.60 -14.61
N PRO A 175 6.95 -3.18 -13.59
CA PRO A 175 6.38 -4.21 -12.72
C PRO A 175 5.80 -3.66 -11.41
N ASN A 176 6.02 -2.40 -11.03
CA ASN A 176 5.94 -1.98 -9.64
C ASN A 176 5.37 -0.57 -9.40
N ASP A 177 4.83 0.08 -10.41
CA ASP A 177 4.34 1.45 -10.29
C ASP A 177 2.85 1.53 -10.58
N ILE A 178 2.11 2.30 -9.77
CA ILE A 178 0.72 2.65 -10.02
C ILE A 178 0.69 4.09 -10.56
N ILE A 179 -0.09 4.30 -11.61
CA ILE A 179 -0.15 5.56 -12.32
C ILE A 179 -1.59 6.05 -12.53
N VAL A 180 -1.73 7.36 -12.57
CA VAL A 180 -2.95 8.06 -13.00
C VAL A 180 -2.54 9.14 -13.99
N ASN A 181 -3.26 9.27 -15.10
CA ASN A 181 -2.99 10.26 -16.14
C ASN A 181 -1.51 10.32 -16.59
N GLY A 182 -0.86 9.14 -16.71
CA GLY A 182 0.53 9.03 -17.13
C GLY A 182 1.57 9.33 -16.03
N LYS A 183 1.16 9.70 -14.81
CA LYS A 183 2.05 10.06 -13.71
C LYS A 183 1.95 9.06 -12.55
N LYS A 184 3.08 8.85 -11.87
CA LYS A 184 3.19 7.89 -10.77
C LYS A 184 2.55 8.40 -9.49
N ILE A 185 1.68 7.59 -8.89
CA ILE A 185 1.08 7.83 -7.56
C ILE A 185 1.57 6.84 -6.51
N CYS A 186 2.03 5.65 -6.92
CA CYS A 186 2.55 4.65 -5.98
C CYS A 186 3.75 3.92 -6.56
N GLY A 187 4.70 3.59 -5.69
CA GLY A 187 5.81 2.68 -5.97
C GLY A 187 5.84 1.54 -4.97
N ILE A 188 6.15 0.35 -5.46
CA ILE A 188 6.23 -0.89 -4.68
C ILE A 188 7.67 -1.40 -4.72
N LEU A 189 8.19 -1.82 -3.57
CA LEU A 189 9.53 -2.40 -3.42
C LEU A 189 9.45 -3.68 -2.61
N THR A 190 9.59 -4.82 -3.28
CA THR A 190 9.68 -6.12 -2.64
C THR A 190 11.16 -6.51 -2.48
N GLU A 191 11.53 -6.90 -1.27
CA GLU A 191 12.87 -7.36 -0.91
C GLU A 191 12.78 -8.71 -0.21
N MET A 192 13.70 -9.61 -0.49
CA MET A 192 13.70 -10.97 0.03
C MET A 192 14.98 -11.25 0.81
N SER A 193 14.86 -11.97 1.92
CA SER A 193 15.96 -12.56 2.65
C SER A 193 15.95 -14.08 2.43
N LEU A 194 17.09 -14.62 2.06
CA LEU A 194 17.28 -16.06 1.91
C LEU A 194 18.15 -16.63 3.02
N GLN A 195 17.87 -17.85 3.42
CA GLN A 195 18.70 -18.65 4.33
C GLN A 195 18.79 -20.07 3.77
N MET A 196 20.00 -20.53 3.44
CA MET A 196 20.22 -21.85 2.83
C MET A 196 19.33 -22.11 1.60
N ASP A 197 19.24 -21.11 0.71
CA ASP A 197 18.43 -21.11 -0.53
C ASP A 197 16.90 -21.13 -0.31
N GLU A 198 16.42 -21.13 0.93
CA GLU A 198 15.01 -20.99 1.25
C GLU A 198 14.65 -19.55 1.63
N ILE A 199 13.39 -19.17 1.44
CA ILE A 199 12.88 -17.86 1.83
C ILE A 199 12.83 -17.80 3.36
N ASN A 200 13.68 -16.97 3.96
CA ASN A 200 13.58 -16.64 5.39
C ASN A 200 12.39 -15.70 5.62
N TYR A 201 12.32 -14.63 4.84
CA TYR A 201 11.18 -13.72 4.82
C TYR A 201 11.21 -12.81 3.57
N ILE A 202 10.05 -12.22 3.28
CA ILE A 202 9.89 -11.20 2.24
C ILE A 202 9.34 -9.93 2.90
N VAL A 203 9.92 -8.79 2.53
CA VAL A 203 9.43 -7.46 2.89
C VAL A 203 8.78 -6.85 1.67
N VAL A 204 7.51 -6.50 1.78
CA VAL A 204 6.79 -5.74 0.74
C VAL A 204 6.59 -4.33 1.24
N GLY A 205 7.27 -3.37 0.61
CA GLY A 205 7.12 -1.95 0.91
C GLY A 205 6.36 -1.23 -0.19
N LEU A 206 5.58 -0.26 0.19
CA LEU A 206 4.87 0.62 -0.74
C LEU A 206 4.83 2.07 -0.24
N GLY A 207 4.91 2.99 -1.19
CA GLY A 207 4.72 4.40 -0.97
C GLY A 207 3.61 4.93 -1.86
N ILE A 208 2.60 5.60 -1.28
CA ILE A 208 1.49 6.20 -2.01
C ILE A 208 1.50 7.71 -1.81
N ASN A 209 1.52 8.46 -2.90
CA ASN A 209 1.34 9.91 -2.90
C ASN A 209 -0.16 10.21 -2.72
N VAL A 210 -0.58 10.60 -1.52
CA VAL A 210 -2.00 10.79 -1.20
C VAL A 210 -2.39 12.26 -1.27
N ASN A 211 -1.89 13.07 -0.36
CA ASN A 211 -2.25 14.48 -0.19
C ASN A 211 -1.10 15.45 -0.51
N ILE A 212 -0.17 15.05 -1.36
CA ILE A 212 0.92 15.91 -1.83
C ILE A 212 0.35 16.92 -2.83
N ASN A 213 0.56 18.20 -2.58
CA ASN A 213 0.07 19.28 -3.45
C ASN A 213 1.08 19.71 -4.52
N HIS A 214 2.36 19.58 -4.23
CA HIS A 214 3.45 20.04 -5.11
C HIS A 214 4.57 19.02 -5.15
N PHE A 215 5.12 18.80 -6.32
CA PHE A 215 6.30 17.99 -6.55
C PHE A 215 7.47 18.89 -7.01
N PRO A 216 8.73 18.54 -6.66
CA PRO A 216 9.90 19.20 -7.25
C PRO A 216 9.86 19.18 -8.80
N GLU A 217 10.47 20.16 -9.44
CA GLU A 217 10.42 20.32 -10.91
C GLU A 217 10.85 19.07 -11.68
N ASP A 218 11.86 18.37 -11.21
CA ASP A 218 12.38 17.13 -11.82
C ASP A 218 11.41 15.94 -11.70
N LEU A 219 10.42 16.02 -10.82
CA LEU A 219 9.39 15.01 -10.60
C LEU A 219 7.99 15.42 -11.09
N SER A 220 7.74 16.70 -11.31
CA SER A 220 6.41 17.24 -11.60
C SER A 220 5.75 16.65 -12.86
N ASP A 221 6.55 16.23 -13.84
CA ASP A 221 6.09 15.57 -15.07
C ASP A 221 5.90 14.05 -14.92
N LYS A 222 6.42 13.45 -13.83
CA LYS A 222 6.48 11.99 -13.63
C LYS A 222 5.67 11.52 -12.44
N ALA A 223 5.37 12.40 -11.49
CA ALA A 223 4.66 12.08 -10.26
C ALA A 223 3.40 12.93 -10.09
N THR A 224 2.41 12.36 -9.43
CA THR A 224 1.17 13.02 -9.01
C THR A 224 0.69 12.43 -7.71
N SER A 225 -0.41 12.95 -7.16
CA SER A 225 -1.04 12.45 -5.93
C SER A 225 -2.54 12.23 -6.12
N LEU A 226 -3.13 11.44 -5.23
CA LEU A 226 -4.57 11.21 -5.24
C LEU A 226 -5.36 12.50 -5.00
N GLN A 227 -4.83 13.45 -4.22
CA GLN A 227 -5.46 14.75 -4.01
C GLN A 227 -5.46 15.60 -5.28
N ILE A 228 -4.35 15.65 -6.02
CA ILE A 228 -4.28 16.39 -7.30
C ILE A 228 -5.27 15.81 -8.30
N GLU A 229 -5.27 14.48 -8.46
CA GLU A 229 -6.12 13.79 -9.45
C GLU A 229 -7.61 13.77 -9.07
N GLY A 230 -7.92 13.70 -7.76
CA GLY A 230 -9.29 13.63 -7.25
C GLY A 230 -9.87 14.98 -6.81
N GLY A 231 -9.08 16.06 -6.78
CA GLY A 231 -9.52 17.41 -6.39
C GLY A 231 -9.93 17.54 -4.91
N ARG A 232 -9.64 16.55 -4.06
CA ARG A 232 -10.01 16.55 -2.64
C ARG A 232 -8.98 15.81 -1.79
N LYS A 233 -8.88 16.18 -0.52
CA LYS A 233 -8.10 15.41 0.46
C LYS A 233 -8.70 14.03 0.67
N ILE A 234 -7.81 13.04 0.81
CA ILE A 234 -8.15 11.64 1.04
C ILE A 234 -7.70 11.27 2.46
N LYS A 235 -8.55 10.58 3.21
CA LYS A 235 -8.20 10.00 4.50
C LYS A 235 -7.22 8.84 4.30
N ARG A 236 -6.01 8.96 4.87
CA ARG A 236 -4.91 8.00 4.64
C ARG A 236 -5.10 6.68 5.37
N ALA A 237 -5.60 6.69 6.61
CA ALA A 237 -5.76 5.46 7.39
C ALA A 237 -6.78 4.48 6.79
N PRO A 238 -7.98 4.90 6.31
CA PRO A 238 -8.89 4.01 5.58
C PRO A 238 -8.27 3.45 4.29
N LEU A 239 -7.51 4.25 3.55
CA LEU A 239 -6.82 3.78 2.32
C LEU A 239 -5.75 2.75 2.67
N ALA A 240 -4.92 3.00 3.69
CA ALA A 240 -3.90 2.05 4.14
C ALA A 240 -4.52 0.71 4.58
N ALA A 241 -5.59 0.77 5.37
CA ALA A 241 -6.33 -0.42 5.79
C ALA A 241 -6.92 -1.19 4.59
N LYS A 242 -7.50 -0.47 3.62
CA LYS A 242 -8.07 -1.08 2.40
C LYS A 242 -6.98 -1.75 1.55
N VAL A 243 -5.79 -1.17 1.43
CA VAL A 243 -4.65 -1.81 0.74
C VAL A 243 -4.31 -3.15 1.39
N LEU A 244 -4.26 -3.21 2.73
CA LEU A 244 -3.98 -4.46 3.45
C LEU A 244 -5.09 -5.50 3.24
N GLU A 245 -6.36 -5.10 3.21
CA GLU A 245 -7.50 -5.99 2.93
C GLU A 245 -7.45 -6.56 1.51
N CYS A 246 -7.23 -5.69 0.51
CA CYS A 246 -7.12 -6.11 -0.88
C CYS A 246 -5.89 -7.01 -1.09
N PHE A 247 -4.75 -6.70 -0.41
CA PHE A 247 -3.58 -7.55 -0.48
C PHE A 247 -3.85 -8.95 0.08
N GLU A 248 -4.49 -9.07 1.24
CA GLU A 248 -4.84 -10.37 1.82
C GLU A 248 -5.70 -11.19 0.84
N LYS A 249 -6.69 -10.57 0.20
CA LYS A 249 -7.54 -11.20 -0.83
C LYS A 249 -6.72 -11.73 -2.01
N TYR A 250 -5.87 -10.91 -2.62
CA TYR A 250 -5.08 -11.30 -3.80
C TYR A 250 -3.95 -12.27 -3.45
N TYR A 251 -3.39 -12.16 -2.26
CA TYR A 251 -2.39 -13.09 -1.75
C TYR A 251 -2.96 -14.48 -1.52
N ASP A 252 -4.18 -14.57 -0.95
CA ASP A 252 -4.90 -15.85 -0.80
C ASP A 252 -5.20 -16.50 -2.16
N MET A 253 -5.43 -15.71 -3.21
CA MET A 253 -5.61 -16.23 -4.58
C MET A 253 -4.28 -16.73 -5.16
N PHE A 254 -3.20 -15.95 -5.01
CA PHE A 254 -1.87 -16.29 -5.45
C PHE A 254 -1.36 -17.60 -4.82
N LEU A 255 -1.56 -17.80 -3.53
CA LEU A 255 -1.12 -19.00 -2.83
C LEU A 255 -1.79 -20.30 -3.30
N LYS A 256 -2.90 -20.25 -4.03
CA LYS A 256 -3.58 -21.45 -4.55
C LYS A 256 -2.83 -22.08 -5.73
N THR A 257 -2.16 -21.28 -6.52
CA THR A 257 -1.45 -21.70 -7.73
C THR A 257 0.05 -21.43 -7.65
N GLU A 258 0.48 -20.60 -6.69
CA GLU A 258 1.82 -20.05 -6.53
C GLU A 258 2.35 -19.34 -7.78
N ASP A 259 1.41 -18.93 -8.64
CA ASP A 259 1.65 -18.14 -9.85
C ASP A 259 0.50 -17.13 -10.07
N LEU A 260 0.53 -16.39 -11.17
CA LEU A 260 -0.49 -15.39 -11.50
C LEU A 260 -1.62 -15.92 -12.39
N SER A 261 -1.76 -17.23 -12.58
CA SER A 261 -2.79 -17.81 -13.47
C SER A 261 -4.19 -17.31 -13.15
N MET A 262 -4.51 -17.11 -11.87
CA MET A 262 -5.81 -16.60 -11.42
C MET A 262 -5.93 -15.06 -11.50
N LEU A 263 -4.83 -14.33 -11.72
CA LEU A 263 -4.74 -12.87 -11.60
C LEU A 263 -4.28 -12.19 -12.90
N GLN A 264 -3.74 -12.95 -13.84
CA GLN A 264 -3.13 -12.46 -15.08
C GLN A 264 -4.08 -11.60 -15.92
N ASP A 265 -5.30 -12.06 -16.12
CA ASP A 265 -6.31 -11.36 -16.95
C ASP A 265 -6.69 -10.01 -16.32
N GLU A 266 -6.86 -9.99 -15.00
CA GLU A 266 -7.16 -8.76 -14.27
C GLU A 266 -5.99 -7.78 -14.32
N TYR A 267 -4.76 -8.29 -14.14
CA TYR A 267 -3.56 -7.47 -14.24
C TYR A 267 -3.42 -6.86 -15.64
N ASN A 268 -3.59 -7.66 -16.69
CA ASN A 268 -3.45 -7.21 -18.08
C ASN A 268 -4.49 -6.13 -18.46
N LYS A 269 -5.73 -6.18 -17.93
CA LYS A 269 -6.74 -5.11 -18.11
C LYS A 269 -6.31 -3.78 -17.50
N LEU A 270 -5.51 -3.82 -16.44
CA LEU A 270 -5.02 -2.64 -15.74
C LEU A 270 -3.66 -2.15 -16.25
N LEU A 271 -2.96 -2.96 -17.05
CA LEU A 271 -1.65 -2.64 -17.57
C LEU A 271 -1.72 -1.45 -18.53
N VAL A 272 -0.94 -0.38 -18.26
CA VAL A 272 -1.04 0.87 -19.01
C VAL A 272 -0.51 0.75 -20.44
N HIS A 273 0.50 -0.09 -20.64
CA HIS A 273 1.19 -0.20 -21.92
C HIS A 273 0.85 -1.47 -22.72
N ILE A 274 -0.26 -2.15 -22.39
CA ILE A 274 -0.71 -3.28 -23.20
C ILE A 274 -0.98 -2.81 -24.64
N ASP A 275 -0.48 -3.57 -25.64
CA ASP A 275 -0.53 -3.27 -27.06
C ASP A 275 0.07 -1.90 -27.44
N GLN A 276 1.01 -1.39 -26.61
CA GLN A 276 1.74 -0.15 -26.86
C GLN A 276 3.23 -0.45 -27.12
N LYS A 277 3.85 0.38 -27.96
CA LYS A 277 5.31 0.37 -28.10
C LYS A 277 5.97 0.88 -26.82
N ILE A 278 6.92 0.11 -26.32
CA ILE A 278 7.68 0.40 -25.10
C ILE A 278 9.18 0.31 -25.35
N LYS A 279 9.94 1.01 -24.55
CA LYS A 279 11.39 0.85 -24.45
C LYS A 279 11.72 -0.09 -23.28
N VAL A 280 12.43 -1.17 -23.58
CA VAL A 280 13.03 -2.04 -22.57
C VAL A 280 14.49 -1.65 -22.41
N VAL A 281 14.86 -1.21 -21.21
CA VAL A 281 16.21 -0.72 -20.89
C VAL A 281 16.94 -1.77 -20.05
N ARG A 282 17.99 -2.37 -20.61
CA ARG A 282 18.89 -3.34 -19.96
C ARG A 282 20.30 -2.76 -19.89
N GLY A 283 20.69 -2.25 -18.70
CA GLY A 283 21.97 -1.53 -18.57
C GLY A 283 21.98 -0.29 -19.47
N SER A 284 22.90 -0.26 -20.45
CA SER A 284 23.01 0.82 -21.45
C SER A 284 22.26 0.56 -22.76
N LYS A 285 21.66 -0.64 -22.92
CA LYS A 285 20.90 -0.97 -24.13
C LYS A 285 19.44 -0.55 -23.98
N GLU A 286 18.92 0.13 -25.00
CA GLU A 286 17.50 0.44 -25.16
C GLU A 286 16.99 -0.24 -26.42
N GLU A 287 15.94 -1.03 -26.29
CA GLU A 287 15.29 -1.73 -27.39
C GLU A 287 13.80 -1.43 -27.37
N ILE A 288 13.20 -1.31 -28.55
CA ILE A 288 11.77 -1.02 -28.70
C ILE A 288 11.04 -2.31 -29.01
N PHE A 289 9.95 -2.54 -28.27
CA PHE A 289 9.08 -3.71 -28.44
C PHE A 289 7.62 -3.28 -28.36
N LEU A 290 6.74 -4.15 -28.84
CA LEU A 290 5.30 -4.06 -28.56
C LEU A 290 4.98 -4.89 -27.32
N SER A 291 4.40 -4.27 -26.31
CA SER A 291 4.01 -4.97 -25.07
C SER A 291 2.74 -5.81 -25.30
N ARG A 292 2.77 -7.08 -24.92
CA ARG A 292 1.66 -8.04 -25.07
C ARG A 292 1.05 -8.49 -23.74
N GLY A 293 1.32 -7.77 -22.66
CA GLY A 293 0.84 -8.13 -21.33
C GLY A 293 1.85 -8.93 -20.53
N ILE A 294 1.42 -9.61 -19.49
CA ILE A 294 2.24 -10.50 -18.68
C ILE A 294 1.81 -11.96 -18.88
N ASN A 295 2.74 -12.90 -18.64
CA ASN A 295 2.41 -14.32 -18.52
C ASN A 295 2.05 -14.71 -17.07
N HIS A 296 1.73 -15.96 -16.83
CA HIS A 296 1.39 -16.50 -15.50
C HIS A 296 2.53 -16.39 -14.47
N ARG A 297 3.78 -16.22 -14.90
CA ARG A 297 4.94 -15.97 -14.01
C ARG A 297 5.17 -14.49 -13.74
N GLY A 298 4.34 -13.61 -14.29
CA GLY A 298 4.48 -12.16 -14.13
C GLY A 298 5.57 -11.53 -14.99
N GLU A 299 6.14 -12.27 -15.92
CA GLU A 299 7.10 -11.77 -16.90
C GLU A 299 6.36 -10.98 -17.98
N LEU A 300 6.94 -9.85 -18.39
CA LEU A 300 6.36 -9.03 -19.45
C LEU A 300 6.60 -9.68 -20.80
N LEU A 301 5.55 -9.94 -21.55
CA LEU A 301 5.60 -10.42 -22.92
C LEU A 301 5.85 -9.24 -23.86
N VAL A 302 6.91 -9.33 -24.66
CA VAL A 302 7.29 -8.30 -25.61
C VAL A 302 7.49 -8.91 -26.99
N GLU A 303 6.97 -8.21 -28.03
CA GLU A 303 7.07 -8.64 -29.43
C GLU A 303 7.98 -7.68 -30.18
N ASP A 304 8.95 -8.22 -30.91
CA ASP A 304 9.88 -7.47 -31.75
C ASP A 304 9.26 -7.12 -33.12
N GLU A 305 10.04 -6.45 -33.98
CA GLU A 305 9.60 -6.04 -35.31
C GLU A 305 9.32 -7.22 -36.28
N ASP A 306 9.90 -8.37 -36.01
CA ASP A 306 9.71 -9.61 -36.77
C ASP A 306 8.50 -10.43 -36.27
N GLY A 307 7.79 -9.94 -35.25
CA GLY A 307 6.64 -10.62 -34.66
C GLY A 307 7.00 -11.73 -33.65
N LYS A 308 8.26 -11.84 -33.26
CA LYS A 308 8.72 -12.82 -32.27
C LYS A 308 8.45 -12.33 -30.87
N VAL A 309 7.71 -13.13 -30.11
CA VAL A 309 7.43 -12.85 -28.70
C VAL A 309 8.54 -13.41 -27.81
N SER A 310 8.98 -12.61 -26.84
CA SER A 310 9.95 -12.97 -25.82
C SER A 310 9.50 -12.51 -24.43
N GLU A 311 10.06 -13.11 -23.38
CA GLU A 311 9.74 -12.86 -21.98
C GLU A 311 10.79 -11.94 -21.36
N VAL A 312 10.34 -10.97 -20.56
CA VAL A 312 11.21 -10.03 -19.85
C VAL A 312 10.94 -10.11 -18.36
N SER A 313 11.94 -10.55 -17.61
CA SER A 313 11.88 -10.64 -16.14
C SER A 313 12.12 -9.27 -15.49
N SER A 314 11.47 -9.01 -14.35
CA SER A 314 11.44 -7.69 -13.70
C SER A 314 12.77 -7.24 -13.05
N GLY A 315 13.71 -8.16 -12.79
CA GLY A 315 14.91 -7.91 -11.99
C GLY A 315 15.85 -6.85 -12.56
N GLU A 316 16.19 -6.97 -13.85
CA GLU A 316 17.28 -6.23 -14.50
C GLU A 316 16.84 -5.12 -15.46
N VAL A 317 15.55 -4.92 -15.65
CA VAL A 317 15.03 -4.04 -16.68
C VAL A 317 14.24 -2.85 -16.13
N SER A 318 14.19 -1.77 -16.93
CA SER A 318 13.27 -0.66 -16.78
C SER A 318 12.43 -0.55 -18.04
N VAL A 319 11.12 -0.44 -17.87
CA VAL A 319 10.19 -0.21 -18.98
C VAL A 319 9.79 1.27 -18.99
N ARG A 320 9.79 1.86 -20.18
CA ARG A 320 9.42 3.28 -20.40
C ARG A 320 8.53 3.39 -21.62
N GLY A 321 7.65 4.38 -21.64
CA GLY A 321 6.95 4.77 -22.84
C GLY A 321 7.89 5.37 -23.89
N ILE A 322 7.45 5.42 -25.14
CA ILE A 322 8.26 5.98 -26.24
C ILE A 322 8.50 7.48 -26.06
N LEU A 323 7.50 8.22 -25.56
CA LEU A 323 7.54 9.67 -25.44
C LEU A 323 7.79 10.17 -24.01
N GLY A 324 8.00 9.26 -23.02
CA GLY A 324 8.18 9.71 -21.65
C GLY A 324 8.19 8.60 -20.61
N TYR A 325 7.58 8.89 -19.44
CA TYR A 325 7.55 7.97 -18.31
C TYR A 325 6.63 6.77 -18.59
N VAL A 326 5.53 6.99 -19.28
CA VAL A 326 4.54 5.98 -19.70
C VAL A 326 4.36 6.03 -21.20
#